data_f3d3702dd55dc9bb24d710664931c90f
#
_entry.id   f3d3702dd55dc9bb24d710664931c90f
#
_cell.length_a   1.000
_cell.length_b   1.000
_cell.length_c   1.000
_cell.angle_alpha   90.00
_cell.angle_beta   90.00
_cell.angle_gamma   90.00
#
_symmetry.space_group_name_H-M   'P 1'
#
loop_
_entity.id
_entity.type
_entity.pdbx_description
1 polymer ?
#
loop_
_entity_poly.entity_id
_entity_poly.type
_entity_poly.pdbx_seq_one_letter_code
_entity_poly.pdbx_strand_id
1 'polypeptide(L)'
;MERRRIVQSLAISAAGLWTQHRFRGASLLEAQDTSSPERLLPLFPLDLVLLPHTNLPLHIFEPRYKEMIGDCLRNGWEFGMLAVQDQSVAAIGCTASIPKVLERFPDGRMNIIVRGQRRFEISELNDEKSYLRGRPEFFDDDPGELASSDLLERSMALYSRLKELAKIETQIIQDTPLSTDTQLSYRLVAGVPAPLDWQQHLLELRSESKRLALVVDYLDELIEEFESAPNKRRAPNQKIAGITFSSRGSRLSRPSRGSLP
;
A
#
# COMPACT_ATOMS: atom_id res chain seq x y z
N MET A 1 -6.80 -7.13 63.30
CA MET A 1 -7.53 -8.30 63.82
C MET A 1 -7.60 -9.27 62.64
N GLU A 2 -6.63 -10.20 62.55
CA GLU A 2 -6.60 -11.61 62.98
C GLU A 2 -7.88 -12.35 62.55
N ARG A 3 -7.85 -13.49 61.85
CA ARG A 3 -7.14 -14.79 62.03
C ARG A 3 -7.23 -15.61 60.74
N ARG A 4 -6.20 -16.12 60.16
CA ARG A 4 -5.57 -17.46 60.19
C ARG A 4 -6.44 -18.68 60.59
N ARG A 5 -6.44 -19.73 59.72
CA ARG A 5 -6.20 -21.18 59.97
C ARG A 5 -6.56 -21.95 58.68
N ILE A 6 -5.66 -22.63 57.94
CA ILE A 6 -4.91 -23.89 58.12
C ILE A 6 -5.81 -25.09 58.52
N VAL A 7 -5.79 -26.16 57.69
CA VAL A 7 -5.68 -27.59 57.94
C VAL A 7 -5.79 -28.34 56.62
N GLN A 8 -4.72 -28.89 56.02
CA GLN A 8 -4.11 -30.23 56.17
C GLN A 8 -4.90 -31.38 55.53
N SER A 9 -4.28 -31.92 54.49
CA SER A 9 -3.90 -33.33 54.18
C SER A 9 -4.95 -34.44 54.25
N LEU A 10 -5.03 -35.18 53.16
CA LEU A 10 -4.89 -36.65 53.20
C LEU A 10 -4.54 -37.21 51.84
N ALA A 11 -3.45 -37.95 51.80
CA ALA A 11 -2.98 -38.74 50.67
C ALA A 11 -3.70 -40.09 50.65
N ILE A 12 -4.06 -40.63 49.50
CA ILE A 12 -4.20 -42.06 49.26
C ILE A 12 -3.60 -42.42 47.92
N SER A 13 -2.62 -43.30 47.99
CA SER A 13 -1.96 -44.00 46.88
C SER A 13 -2.88 -45.03 46.23
N ALA A 14 -2.89 -45.13 44.93
CA ALA A 14 -3.14 -46.41 44.26
C ALA A 14 -2.36 -46.45 42.94
N ALA A 15 -1.43 -47.37 42.89
CA ALA A 15 -0.65 -47.74 41.72
C ALA A 15 -1.51 -48.42 40.65
N GLY A 16 -1.30 -48.09 39.42
CA GLY A 16 -1.83 -48.81 38.25
C GLY A 16 -1.00 -48.48 37.00
N LEU A 17 -0.08 -49.37 36.68
CA LEU A 17 0.57 -49.39 35.37
C LEU A 17 -0.48 -49.40 34.28
N TRP A 18 -0.25 -48.68 33.19
CA TRP A 18 -0.34 -49.20 31.80
C TRP A 18 0.08 -48.18 30.76
N THR A 19 1.08 -48.63 29.99
CA THR A 19 1.38 -48.40 28.55
C THR A 19 1.70 -47.00 28.06
N GLN A 20 2.95 -46.94 27.64
CA GLN A 20 3.55 -45.93 26.73
C GLN A 20 2.80 -45.90 25.40
N HIS A 21 2.17 -44.80 25.08
CA HIS A 21 2.01 -44.39 23.68
C HIS A 21 2.79 -43.12 23.46
N ARG A 22 3.88 -43.28 22.67
CA ARG A 22 4.65 -42.19 22.09
C ARG A 22 3.74 -41.39 21.18
N PHE A 23 3.27 -40.22 21.59
CA PHE A 23 2.92 -39.15 20.69
C PHE A 23 4.10 -38.19 20.58
N ARG A 24 4.97 -38.48 19.62
CA ARG A 24 5.83 -37.45 19.02
C ARG A 24 4.94 -36.59 18.14
N GLY A 25 4.84 -35.32 18.45
CA GLY A 25 4.16 -34.35 17.58
C GLY A 25 3.58 -33.18 18.33
N ALA A 26 4.24 -32.69 19.39
CA ALA A 26 4.03 -31.32 19.81
C ALA A 26 4.92 -30.44 18.94
N SER A 27 4.36 -29.95 17.84
CA SER A 27 4.89 -28.78 17.14
C SER A 27 4.90 -27.65 18.18
N LEU A 28 6.09 -27.34 18.66
CA LEU A 28 6.36 -26.08 19.34
C LEU A 28 6.01 -25.01 18.31
N LEU A 29 4.83 -24.41 18.45
CA LEU A 29 4.58 -23.06 17.99
C LEU A 29 5.62 -22.22 18.76
N GLU A 30 6.79 -22.03 18.14
CA GLU A 30 7.70 -20.97 18.55
C GLU A 30 6.86 -19.69 18.51
N ALA A 31 6.48 -19.24 19.69
CA ALA A 31 6.11 -17.85 19.88
C ALA A 31 7.32 -17.07 19.37
N GLN A 32 7.18 -16.48 18.20
CA GLN A 32 8.20 -15.57 17.67
C GLN A 32 8.36 -14.49 18.71
N ASP A 33 9.50 -14.55 19.39
CA ASP A 33 9.96 -13.54 20.33
C ASP A 33 10.04 -12.22 19.57
N THR A 34 9.08 -11.34 19.82
CA THR A 34 8.97 -10.01 19.21
C THR A 34 9.98 -9.02 19.80
N SER A 35 11.02 -9.51 20.45
CA SER A 35 12.12 -8.70 21.00
C SER A 35 13.30 -8.47 20.05
N SER A 36 13.11 -8.60 18.72
CA SER A 36 14.08 -8.03 17.78
C SER A 36 14.07 -6.51 17.95
N PRO A 37 15.27 -5.84 18.02
CA PRO A 37 15.30 -4.39 18.09
C PRO A 37 14.44 -3.84 16.96
N GLU A 38 13.41 -3.10 17.36
CA GLU A 38 12.33 -2.65 16.47
C GLU A 38 12.96 -1.88 15.30
N ARG A 39 13.02 -2.56 14.15
CA ARG A 39 13.74 -2.02 12.99
C ARG A 39 13.01 -0.82 12.45
N LEU A 40 13.71 0.31 12.40
CA LEU A 40 13.20 1.54 11.80
C LEU A 40 12.83 1.29 10.32
N LEU A 41 11.63 1.67 9.96
CA LEU A 41 11.10 1.58 8.59
C LEU A 41 11.82 2.61 7.70
N PRO A 42 12.43 2.23 6.56
CA PRO A 42 12.87 3.19 5.56
C PRO A 42 11.69 4.03 5.07
N LEU A 43 11.85 5.34 4.90
CA LEU A 43 10.77 6.25 4.54
C LEU A 43 11.03 6.92 3.21
N PHE A 44 9.99 6.98 2.40
CA PHE A 44 9.98 7.61 1.08
C PHE A 44 8.92 8.71 1.03
N PRO A 45 9.25 9.95 1.40
CA PRO A 45 8.36 11.10 1.26
C PRO A 45 8.20 11.47 -0.22
N LEU A 46 6.96 11.60 -0.69
CA LEU A 46 6.59 11.99 -2.06
C LEU A 46 5.31 12.85 -2.06
N ASP A 47 5.10 13.61 -3.13
CA ASP A 47 3.86 14.37 -3.37
C ASP A 47 2.70 13.50 -3.89
N LEU A 48 2.53 12.33 -3.28
CA LEU A 48 1.47 11.37 -3.59
C LEU A 48 1.13 10.51 -2.38
N VAL A 49 -0.05 9.90 -2.39
CA VAL A 49 -0.50 8.92 -1.40
C VAL A 49 -0.49 7.53 -2.00
N LEU A 50 0.13 6.58 -1.32
CA LEU A 50 -0.02 5.16 -1.62
C LEU A 50 -1.15 4.59 -0.77
N LEU A 51 -2.15 4.00 -1.42
CA LEU A 51 -3.26 3.34 -0.74
C LEU A 51 -2.99 1.83 -0.59
N PRO A 52 -3.48 1.18 0.49
CA PRO A 52 -3.41 -0.26 0.65
C PRO A 52 -3.95 -1.02 -0.57
N HIS A 53 -3.33 -2.15 -0.90
CA HIS A 53 -3.71 -3.05 -2.00
C HIS A 53 -3.66 -2.44 -3.41
N THR A 54 -3.12 -1.24 -3.57
CA THR A 54 -2.94 -0.59 -4.87
C THR A 54 -1.51 -0.70 -5.36
N ASN A 55 -1.32 -0.75 -6.68
CA ASN A 55 -0.01 -0.78 -7.30
C ASN A 55 0.36 0.61 -7.82
N LEU A 56 1.64 0.97 -7.70
CA LEU A 56 2.16 2.26 -8.15
C LEU A 56 3.50 2.06 -8.87
N PRO A 57 3.66 2.54 -10.12
CA PRO A 57 4.95 2.56 -10.79
C PRO A 57 5.79 3.71 -10.25
N LEU A 58 7.06 3.45 -9.95
CA LEU A 58 8.04 4.46 -9.50
C LEU A 58 9.29 4.41 -10.36
N HIS A 59 9.83 5.61 -10.66
CA HIS A 59 11.15 5.79 -11.26
C HIS A 59 12.12 6.25 -10.16
N ILE A 60 13.08 5.40 -9.83
CA ILE A 60 14.06 5.65 -8.77
C ILE A 60 15.34 6.20 -9.40
N PHE A 61 15.66 7.46 -9.15
CA PHE A 61 16.82 8.14 -9.75
C PHE A 61 17.74 8.83 -8.73
N GLU A 62 17.21 9.31 -7.61
CA GLU A 62 17.99 9.97 -6.56
C GLU A 62 18.94 8.99 -5.86
N PRO A 63 20.20 9.36 -5.56
CA PRO A 63 21.18 8.48 -4.93
C PRO A 63 20.67 7.86 -3.61
N ARG A 64 20.06 8.68 -2.74
CA ARG A 64 19.51 8.22 -1.44
C ARG A 64 18.43 7.16 -1.62
N TYR A 65 17.57 7.29 -2.61
CA TYR A 65 16.51 6.32 -2.85
C TYR A 65 16.99 5.10 -3.65
N LYS A 66 18.04 5.22 -4.48
CA LYS A 66 18.72 4.05 -5.05
C LYS A 66 19.33 3.17 -3.96
N GLU A 67 19.93 3.77 -2.92
CA GLU A 67 20.45 3.06 -1.75
C GLU A 67 19.30 2.40 -0.98
N MET A 68 18.25 3.16 -0.62
CA MET A 68 17.09 2.67 0.14
C MET A 68 16.41 1.48 -0.55
N ILE A 69 16.07 1.62 -1.84
CA ILE A 69 15.42 0.54 -2.61
C ILE A 69 16.37 -0.64 -2.79
N GLY A 70 17.67 -0.39 -2.94
CA GLY A 70 18.69 -1.43 -2.96
C GLY A 70 18.72 -2.23 -1.65
N ASP A 71 18.66 -1.55 -0.49
CA ASP A 71 18.55 -2.19 0.82
C ASP A 71 17.27 -3.00 0.96
N CYS A 72 16.13 -2.45 0.56
CA CYS A 72 14.85 -3.14 0.60
C CYS A 72 14.85 -4.42 -0.27
N LEU A 73 15.36 -4.34 -1.49
CA LEU A 73 15.42 -5.49 -2.40
C LEU A 73 16.37 -6.60 -1.91
N ARG A 74 17.52 -6.23 -1.30
CA ARG A 74 18.47 -7.22 -0.78
C ARG A 74 17.94 -7.99 0.42
N ASN A 75 17.15 -7.31 1.27
CA ASN A 75 16.71 -7.85 2.55
C ASN A 75 15.23 -8.28 2.56
N GLY A 76 14.50 -8.10 1.47
CA GLY A 76 13.05 -8.35 1.43
C GLY A 76 12.25 -7.40 2.33
N TRP A 77 12.71 -6.16 2.48
CA TRP A 77 12.07 -5.19 3.36
C TRP A 77 10.99 -4.38 2.65
N GLU A 78 9.93 -4.09 3.40
CA GLU A 78 9.02 -2.99 3.06
C GLU A 78 9.65 -1.65 3.44
N PHE A 79 9.14 -0.59 2.81
CA PHE A 79 9.43 0.81 3.15
C PHE A 79 8.12 1.58 3.28
N GLY A 80 8.10 2.67 4.04
CA GLY A 80 6.93 3.52 4.23
C GLY A 80 6.89 4.63 3.20
N MET A 81 5.75 4.85 2.57
CA MET A 81 5.48 6.03 1.75
C MET A 81 4.65 7.01 2.56
N LEU A 82 5.07 8.27 2.56
CA LEU A 82 4.45 9.37 3.28
C LEU A 82 4.17 10.51 2.29
N ALA A 83 2.96 11.05 2.33
CA ALA A 83 2.64 12.22 1.51
C ALA A 83 3.38 13.46 2.00
N VAL A 84 3.84 14.28 1.05
CA VAL A 84 4.41 15.61 1.31
C VAL A 84 3.45 16.66 0.77
N GLN A 85 3.00 17.56 1.63
CA GLN A 85 2.17 18.68 1.26
C GLN A 85 2.66 19.94 1.97
N ASP A 86 2.81 21.04 1.24
CA ASP A 86 3.25 22.33 1.78
C ASP A 86 4.52 22.24 2.63
N GLN A 87 5.51 21.46 2.19
CA GLN A 87 6.77 21.17 2.90
C GLN A 87 6.62 20.37 4.21
N SER A 88 5.42 19.92 4.53
CA SER A 88 5.16 19.05 5.67
C SER A 88 5.00 17.61 5.21
N VAL A 89 5.53 16.67 6.01
CA VAL A 89 5.36 15.24 5.80
C VAL A 89 4.16 14.77 6.63
N ALA A 90 3.22 14.06 6.01
CA ALA A 90 2.09 13.49 6.72
C ALA A 90 2.58 12.47 7.77
N ALA A 91 1.93 12.43 8.93
CA ALA A 91 2.25 11.45 9.97
C ALA A 91 1.79 10.04 9.59
N ILE A 92 0.69 9.93 8.86
CA ILE A 92 0.10 8.66 8.44
C ILE A 92 0.50 8.35 6.99
N GLY A 93 0.93 7.11 6.78
CA GLY A 93 1.33 6.59 5.48
C GLY A 93 0.94 5.13 5.26
N CYS A 94 1.44 4.59 4.15
CA CYS A 94 1.25 3.19 3.79
C CYS A 94 2.60 2.53 3.51
N THR A 95 2.83 1.31 4.03
CA THR A 95 4.01 0.54 3.67
C THR A 95 3.88 0.02 2.25
N ALA A 96 5.02 -0.12 1.59
CA ALA A 96 5.15 -0.58 0.22
C ALA A 96 6.05 -1.80 0.14
N SER A 97 5.58 -2.87 -0.49
CA SER A 97 6.42 -3.95 -0.99
C SER A 97 6.83 -3.69 -2.45
N ILE A 98 7.86 -4.37 -2.93
CA ILE A 98 8.35 -4.25 -4.32
C ILE A 98 8.10 -5.58 -5.04
N PRO A 99 6.90 -5.83 -5.59
CA PRO A 99 6.59 -7.06 -6.28
C PRO A 99 7.36 -7.23 -7.59
N LYS A 100 7.77 -6.11 -8.24
CA LYS A 100 8.42 -6.19 -9.55
C LYS A 100 9.41 -5.06 -9.77
N VAL A 101 10.60 -5.41 -10.26
CA VAL A 101 11.55 -4.49 -10.89
C VAL A 101 11.35 -4.60 -12.40
N LEU A 102 10.91 -3.52 -13.03
CA LEU A 102 10.63 -3.48 -14.47
C LEU A 102 11.91 -3.32 -15.26
N GLU A 103 12.81 -2.47 -14.78
CA GLU A 103 14.06 -2.12 -15.49
C GLU A 103 15.14 -1.66 -14.50
N ARG A 104 16.38 -2.02 -14.78
CA ARG A 104 17.57 -1.53 -14.08
C ARG A 104 18.50 -0.87 -15.11
N PHE A 105 18.88 0.37 -14.85
CA PHE A 105 19.80 1.12 -15.71
C PHE A 105 21.25 0.98 -15.22
N PRO A 106 22.25 1.11 -16.12
CA PRO A 106 23.67 0.99 -15.74
C PRO A 106 24.12 2.01 -14.68
N ASP A 107 23.48 3.17 -14.61
CA ASP A 107 23.74 4.23 -13.63
C ASP A 107 23.05 4.01 -12.27
N GLY A 108 22.40 2.86 -12.10
CA GLY A 108 21.71 2.46 -10.88
C GLY A 108 20.29 3.00 -10.76
N ARG A 109 19.76 3.75 -11.73
CA ARG A 109 18.33 4.06 -11.77
C ARG A 109 17.51 2.80 -11.95
N MET A 110 16.25 2.81 -11.50
CA MET A 110 15.34 1.67 -11.60
C MET A 110 13.92 2.13 -11.89
N ASN A 111 13.21 1.35 -12.71
CA ASN A 111 11.74 1.39 -12.80
C ASN A 111 11.19 0.20 -12.02
N ILE A 112 10.35 0.46 -11.03
CA ILE A 112 9.77 -0.55 -10.15
C ILE A 112 8.25 -0.41 -10.08
N ILE A 113 7.57 -1.51 -9.76
CA ILE A 113 6.20 -1.49 -9.26
C ILE A 113 6.28 -1.68 -7.75
N VAL A 114 5.59 -0.83 -7.01
CA VAL A 114 5.36 -1.02 -5.58
C VAL A 114 3.90 -1.33 -5.33
N ARG A 115 3.61 -2.04 -4.23
CA ARG A 115 2.24 -2.36 -3.80
C ARG A 115 2.05 -1.91 -2.36
N GLY A 116 1.00 -1.12 -2.12
CA GLY A 116 0.59 -0.72 -0.78
C GLY A 116 0.18 -1.91 0.08
N GLN A 117 0.64 -1.93 1.34
CA GLN A 117 0.40 -3.02 2.27
C GLN A 117 -0.40 -2.54 3.49
N ARG A 118 0.28 -2.00 4.50
CA ARG A 118 -0.30 -1.66 5.79
C ARG A 118 -0.22 -0.17 6.06
N ARG A 119 -1.24 0.36 6.71
CA ARG A 119 -1.22 1.73 7.22
C ARG A 119 -0.38 1.80 8.48
N PHE A 120 0.29 2.93 8.65
CA PHE A 120 1.09 3.20 9.83
C PHE A 120 1.06 4.70 10.14
N GLU A 121 1.30 5.03 11.40
CA GLU A 121 1.62 6.36 11.87
C GLU A 121 3.09 6.41 12.29
N ILE A 122 3.79 7.50 12.01
CA ILE A 122 5.19 7.68 12.41
C ILE A 122 5.25 8.39 13.76
N SER A 123 5.91 7.75 14.75
CA SER A 123 6.13 8.33 16.07
C SER A 123 7.53 8.94 16.25
N GLU A 124 8.54 8.43 15.55
CA GLU A 124 9.92 8.91 15.64
C GLU A 124 10.60 8.92 14.27
N LEU A 125 11.43 9.91 14.01
CA LEU A 125 12.25 10.02 12.80
C LEU A 125 13.73 9.84 13.10
N ASN A 126 14.45 9.25 12.14
CA ASN A 126 15.88 9.02 12.20
C ASN A 126 16.52 9.30 10.83
N ASP A 127 17.58 10.12 10.81
CA ASP A 127 18.29 10.59 9.61
C ASP A 127 19.77 10.16 9.55
N GLU A 128 20.19 9.15 10.33
CA GLU A 128 21.57 8.67 10.34
C GLU A 128 22.02 8.04 9.01
N LYS A 129 21.06 7.59 8.17
CA LYS A 129 21.35 7.12 6.80
C LYS A 129 21.14 8.23 5.78
N SER A 130 21.57 8.00 4.55
CA SER A 130 21.33 8.90 3.41
C SER A 130 19.83 9.11 3.12
N TYR A 131 18.98 8.20 3.60
CA TYR A 131 17.52 8.24 3.51
C TYR A 131 16.88 8.23 4.90
N LEU A 132 15.73 8.84 4.99
CA LEU A 132 14.95 8.95 6.22
C LEU A 132 14.46 7.57 6.68
N ARG A 133 14.43 7.35 7.99
CA ARG A 133 13.85 6.17 8.63
C ARG A 133 12.94 6.63 9.77
N GLY A 134 12.01 5.77 10.18
CA GLY A 134 11.16 6.11 11.34
C GLY A 134 10.59 4.87 12.01
N ARG A 135 10.05 5.08 13.21
CA ARG A 135 9.35 4.06 13.98
C ARG A 135 7.89 4.02 13.55
N PRO A 136 7.40 2.94 12.91
CA PRO A 136 6.01 2.84 12.52
C PRO A 136 5.15 2.30 13.67
N GLU A 137 4.00 2.90 13.88
CA GLU A 137 2.90 2.36 14.67
C GLU A 137 1.80 1.89 13.72
N PHE A 138 1.67 0.58 13.53
CA PHE A 138 0.68 0.02 12.61
C PHE A 138 -0.72 0.08 13.21
N PHE A 139 -1.69 0.35 12.36
CA PHE A 139 -3.09 0.32 12.75
C PHE A 139 -3.97 -0.25 11.63
N ASP A 140 -5.09 -0.83 12.04
CA ASP A 140 -6.13 -1.36 11.17
C ASP A 140 -7.42 -0.52 11.32
N ASP A 141 -8.50 -0.96 10.70
CA ASP A 141 -9.80 -0.35 10.91
C ASP A 141 -10.31 -0.63 12.34
N ASP A 142 -11.01 0.33 12.90
CA ASP A 142 -11.66 0.15 14.19
C ASP A 142 -12.78 -0.90 14.08
N PRO A 143 -13.01 -1.70 15.12
CA PRO A 143 -14.16 -2.60 15.15
C PRO A 143 -15.46 -1.80 14.99
N GLY A 144 -16.23 -2.10 13.96
CA GLY A 144 -17.44 -1.34 13.65
C GLY A 144 -18.39 -2.08 12.71
N GLU A 145 -19.38 -1.37 12.23
CA GLU A 145 -20.33 -1.89 11.25
C GLU A 145 -19.65 -2.16 9.92
N LEU A 146 -19.93 -3.32 9.37
CA LEU A 146 -19.59 -3.63 8.00
C LEU A 146 -20.36 -2.70 7.05
N ALA A 147 -19.77 -2.42 5.89
CA ALA A 147 -20.48 -1.70 4.85
C ALA A 147 -21.77 -2.46 4.46
N SER A 148 -22.88 -1.73 4.31
CA SER A 148 -24.13 -2.32 3.87
C SER A 148 -24.03 -2.88 2.46
N SER A 149 -24.83 -3.89 2.12
CA SER A 149 -24.89 -4.42 0.76
C SER A 149 -25.21 -3.36 -0.26
N ASP A 150 -26.15 -2.47 0.05
CA ASP A 150 -26.55 -1.35 -0.83
C ASP A 150 -25.38 -0.40 -1.12
N LEU A 151 -24.55 -0.08 -0.10
CA LEU A 151 -23.36 0.76 -0.27
C LEU A 151 -22.32 0.09 -1.15
N LEU A 152 -22.08 -1.21 -0.95
CA LEU A 152 -21.16 -2.01 -1.78
C LEU A 152 -21.64 -2.06 -3.24
N GLU A 153 -22.91 -2.37 -3.48
CA GLU A 153 -23.49 -2.44 -4.83
C GLU A 153 -23.42 -1.08 -5.53
N ARG A 154 -23.81 0.00 -4.83
CA ARG A 154 -23.75 1.36 -5.37
C ARG A 154 -22.32 1.75 -5.74
N SER A 155 -21.36 1.53 -4.86
CA SER A 155 -19.95 1.86 -5.12
C SER A 155 -19.39 1.13 -6.35
N MET A 156 -19.71 -0.16 -6.53
CA MET A 156 -19.32 -0.95 -7.70
C MET A 156 -20.01 -0.49 -8.98
N ALA A 157 -21.28 -0.11 -8.90
CA ALA A 157 -22.04 0.40 -10.05
C ALA A 157 -21.46 1.73 -10.55
N LEU A 158 -21.16 2.68 -9.64
CA LEU A 158 -20.54 3.96 -9.97
C LEU A 158 -19.14 3.79 -10.56
N TYR A 159 -18.33 2.93 -9.96
CA TYR A 159 -17.02 2.60 -10.52
C TYR A 159 -17.10 2.05 -11.95
N SER A 160 -18.02 1.14 -12.20
CA SER A 160 -18.26 0.58 -13.54
C SER A 160 -18.72 1.66 -14.53
N ARG A 161 -19.62 2.55 -14.09
CA ARG A 161 -20.10 3.67 -14.90
C ARG A 161 -18.97 4.66 -15.23
N LEU A 162 -18.16 5.02 -14.24
CA LEU A 162 -17.01 5.90 -14.47
C LEU A 162 -16.02 5.29 -15.47
N LYS A 163 -15.73 4.00 -15.36
CA LYS A 163 -14.84 3.30 -16.32
C LYS A 163 -15.37 3.39 -17.75
N GLU A 164 -16.67 3.20 -17.96
CA GLU A 164 -17.30 3.32 -19.27
C GLU A 164 -17.17 4.74 -19.83
N LEU A 165 -17.48 5.75 -19.02
CA LEU A 165 -17.46 7.15 -19.43
C LEU A 165 -16.05 7.65 -19.72
N ALA A 166 -15.12 7.38 -18.84
CA ALA A 166 -13.73 7.84 -18.93
C ALA A 166 -12.91 7.01 -19.92
N LYS A 167 -13.45 5.90 -20.46
CA LYS A 167 -12.72 4.92 -21.27
C LYS A 167 -11.39 4.51 -20.62
N ILE A 168 -11.42 4.40 -19.30
CA ILE A 168 -10.28 3.95 -18.53
C ILE A 168 -10.07 2.47 -18.87
N GLU A 169 -9.16 2.22 -19.80
CA GLU A 169 -8.61 0.88 -19.91
C GLU A 169 -7.95 0.60 -18.56
N THR A 170 -8.40 -0.44 -17.88
CA THR A 170 -7.80 -0.88 -16.61
C THR A 170 -6.31 -1.05 -16.89
N GLN A 171 -5.51 -0.10 -16.43
CA GLN A 171 -4.07 -0.19 -16.65
C GLN A 171 -3.63 -1.54 -16.10
N ILE A 172 -2.83 -2.25 -16.86
CA ILE A 172 -2.28 -3.59 -16.58
C ILE A 172 -1.68 -3.73 -15.15
N ILE A 173 -1.59 -2.61 -14.43
CA ILE A 173 -0.94 -2.47 -13.14
C ILE A 173 -1.91 -2.72 -11.97
N GLN A 174 -3.21 -2.43 -12.11
CA GLN A 174 -4.18 -2.57 -11.02
C GLN A 174 -5.01 -3.85 -11.18
N ASP A 175 -5.24 -4.53 -10.06
CA ASP A 175 -6.18 -5.66 -10.01
C ASP A 175 -7.62 -5.14 -10.10
N THR A 176 -8.52 -5.88 -10.74
CA THR A 176 -9.93 -5.51 -10.79
C THR A 176 -10.56 -5.58 -9.39
N PRO A 177 -11.23 -4.52 -8.91
CA PRO A 177 -11.94 -4.56 -7.63
C PRO A 177 -13.05 -5.63 -7.65
N LEU A 178 -13.20 -6.32 -6.52
CA LEU A 178 -14.27 -7.29 -6.27
C LEU A 178 -15.10 -6.84 -5.07
N SER A 179 -16.41 -7.06 -5.11
CA SER A 179 -17.30 -6.72 -3.99
C SER A 179 -16.97 -7.46 -2.69
N THR A 180 -16.18 -8.53 -2.77
CA THR A 180 -15.69 -9.32 -1.63
C THR A 180 -14.38 -8.80 -1.05
N ASP A 181 -13.78 -7.75 -1.63
CA ASP A 181 -12.54 -7.18 -1.11
C ASP A 181 -12.79 -6.51 0.25
N THR A 182 -11.98 -6.81 1.23
CA THR A 182 -12.14 -6.30 2.62
C THR A 182 -11.89 -4.80 2.75
N GLN A 183 -11.13 -4.20 1.83
CA GLN A 183 -10.84 -2.77 1.75
C GLN A 183 -11.11 -2.29 0.31
N LEU A 184 -12.33 -2.52 -0.15
CA LEU A 184 -12.80 -2.21 -1.50
C LEU A 184 -12.62 -0.74 -1.85
N SER A 185 -12.85 0.17 -0.89
CA SER A 185 -12.73 1.61 -1.05
C SER A 185 -11.40 2.04 -1.69
N TYR A 186 -10.28 1.50 -1.24
CA TYR A 186 -8.97 1.81 -1.80
C TYR A 186 -8.79 1.33 -3.24
N ARG A 187 -9.37 0.18 -3.55
CA ARG A 187 -9.25 -0.41 -4.89
C ARG A 187 -10.12 0.29 -5.91
N LEU A 188 -11.28 0.81 -5.51
CA LEU A 188 -12.18 1.57 -6.39
C LEU A 188 -11.55 2.87 -6.87
N VAL A 189 -10.72 3.52 -6.04
CA VAL A 189 -10.06 4.78 -6.41
C VAL A 189 -8.64 4.59 -6.96
N ALA A 190 -8.16 3.35 -7.04
CA ALA A 190 -6.86 3.05 -7.61
C ALA A 190 -6.81 3.48 -9.09
N GLY A 191 -6.00 4.50 -9.39
CA GLY A 191 -5.88 5.06 -10.74
C GLY A 191 -6.99 6.06 -11.10
N VAL A 192 -7.90 6.37 -10.20
CA VAL A 192 -8.83 7.51 -10.33
C VAL A 192 -8.10 8.78 -9.89
N PRO A 193 -8.04 9.83 -10.72
CA PRO A 193 -7.44 11.09 -10.31
C PRO A 193 -8.22 11.70 -9.13
N ALA A 194 -7.52 11.97 -8.04
CA ALA A 194 -8.13 12.62 -6.88
C ALA A 194 -7.14 13.60 -6.22
N PRO A 195 -7.61 14.68 -5.57
CA PRO A 195 -6.75 15.60 -4.83
C PRO A 195 -5.94 14.88 -3.74
N LEU A 196 -4.73 15.37 -3.49
CA LEU A 196 -3.81 14.73 -2.53
C LEU A 196 -4.37 14.69 -1.11
N ASP A 197 -4.98 15.79 -0.66
CA ASP A 197 -5.64 15.94 0.62
C ASP A 197 -6.82 14.97 0.77
N TRP A 198 -7.62 14.80 -0.28
CA TRP A 198 -8.72 13.83 -0.30
C TRP A 198 -8.19 12.38 -0.18
N GLN A 199 -7.13 12.03 -0.92
CA GLN A 199 -6.51 10.70 -0.84
C GLN A 199 -5.91 10.46 0.55
N GLN A 200 -5.28 11.48 1.15
CA GLN A 200 -4.73 11.42 2.49
C GLN A 200 -5.85 11.22 3.53
N HIS A 201 -6.93 11.97 3.42
CA HIS A 201 -8.09 11.78 4.29
C HIS A 201 -8.68 10.37 4.18
N LEU A 202 -8.80 9.84 2.95
CA LEU A 202 -9.27 8.47 2.74
C LEU A 202 -8.35 7.44 3.43
N LEU A 203 -7.01 7.64 3.39
CA LEU A 203 -6.03 6.77 4.05
C LEU A 203 -6.17 6.79 5.58
N GLU A 204 -6.51 7.93 6.17
CA GLU A 204 -6.61 8.16 7.61
C GLU A 204 -7.89 7.57 8.22
N LEU A 205 -8.97 7.46 7.45
CA LEU A 205 -10.24 6.92 7.92
C LEU A 205 -10.11 5.45 8.36
N ARG A 206 -10.53 5.15 9.59
CA ARG A 206 -10.47 3.80 10.20
C ARG A 206 -11.79 3.03 10.09
N SER A 207 -12.56 3.27 9.04
CA SER A 207 -13.84 2.58 8.80
C SER A 207 -14.07 2.41 7.31
N GLU A 208 -14.20 1.16 6.86
CA GLU A 208 -14.47 0.85 5.46
C GLU A 208 -15.82 1.43 5.01
N SER A 209 -16.84 1.38 5.86
CA SER A 209 -18.15 1.97 5.54
C SER A 209 -18.06 3.48 5.29
N LYS A 210 -17.29 4.20 6.12
CA LYS A 210 -17.08 5.66 5.92
C LYS A 210 -16.24 5.95 4.68
N ARG A 211 -15.21 5.14 4.41
CA ARG A 211 -14.40 5.29 3.19
C ARG A 211 -15.23 5.05 1.94
N LEU A 212 -16.07 4.00 1.93
CA LEU A 212 -16.94 3.71 0.80
C LEU A 212 -17.98 4.82 0.57
N ALA A 213 -18.55 5.40 1.62
CA ALA A 213 -19.44 6.54 1.49
C ALA A 213 -18.71 7.73 0.84
N LEU A 214 -17.51 8.07 1.32
CA LEU A 214 -16.67 9.12 0.74
C LEU A 214 -16.33 8.83 -0.74
N VAL A 215 -16.06 7.58 -1.08
CA VAL A 215 -15.77 7.15 -2.47
C VAL A 215 -17.01 7.27 -3.35
N VAL A 216 -18.19 6.88 -2.85
CA VAL A 216 -19.45 7.00 -3.57
C VAL A 216 -19.72 8.46 -3.93
N ASP A 217 -19.62 9.38 -2.96
CA ASP A 217 -19.83 10.80 -3.18
C ASP A 217 -18.85 11.35 -4.23
N TYR A 218 -17.58 10.98 -4.14
CA TYR A 218 -16.56 11.41 -5.09
C TYR A 218 -16.77 10.86 -6.50
N LEU A 219 -17.17 9.59 -6.64
CA LEU A 219 -17.44 8.98 -7.94
C LEU A 219 -18.70 9.59 -8.59
N ASP A 220 -19.73 9.89 -7.80
CA ASP A 220 -20.94 10.59 -8.30
C ASP A 220 -20.56 11.98 -8.87
N GLU A 221 -19.79 12.80 -8.13
CA GLU A 221 -19.31 14.11 -8.59
C GLU A 221 -18.50 14.00 -9.90
N LEU A 222 -17.58 13.04 -9.99
CA LEU A 222 -16.81 12.82 -11.21
C LEU A 222 -17.69 12.41 -12.40
N ILE A 223 -18.67 11.55 -12.19
CA ILE A 223 -19.58 11.12 -13.25
C ILE A 223 -20.41 12.32 -13.76
N GLU A 224 -20.93 13.15 -12.86
CA GLU A 224 -21.64 14.38 -13.22
C GLU A 224 -20.76 15.35 -14.03
N GLU A 225 -19.49 15.49 -13.66
CA GLU A 225 -18.52 16.29 -14.41
C GLU A 225 -18.29 15.73 -15.82
N PHE A 226 -18.12 14.43 -15.97
CA PHE A 226 -17.95 13.78 -17.27
C PHE A 226 -19.21 13.89 -18.16
N GLU A 227 -20.40 13.80 -17.60
CA GLU A 227 -21.66 13.88 -18.33
C GLU A 227 -22.00 15.31 -18.72
N SER A 228 -21.71 16.30 -17.88
CA SER A 228 -21.97 17.72 -18.13
C SER A 228 -20.99 18.36 -19.14
N ALA A 229 -19.79 17.79 -19.31
CA ALA A 229 -18.74 18.32 -20.19
C ALA A 229 -18.33 17.37 -21.33
N PRO A 230 -19.23 16.94 -22.21
CA PRO A 230 -18.96 15.90 -23.22
C PRO A 230 -17.85 16.26 -24.22
N ASN A 231 -17.44 17.53 -24.30
CA ASN A 231 -16.46 18.02 -25.28
C ASN A 231 -15.07 18.35 -24.69
N LYS A 232 -14.86 18.29 -23.37
CA LYS A 232 -13.55 18.42 -22.72
C LYS A 232 -12.81 17.09 -22.64
N ARG A 233 -12.80 16.32 -23.73
CA ARG A 233 -12.08 15.05 -23.86
C ARG A 233 -10.57 15.27 -23.98
N ARG A 234 -9.93 15.73 -22.94
CA ARG A 234 -8.50 15.51 -22.69
C ARG A 234 -8.40 14.85 -21.34
N ALA A 235 -8.05 13.56 -21.37
CA ALA A 235 -7.56 12.88 -20.19
C ALA A 235 -6.60 13.82 -19.45
N PRO A 236 -6.75 14.04 -18.15
CA PRO A 236 -5.72 14.75 -17.40
C PRO A 236 -4.42 14.01 -17.66
N ASN A 237 -3.42 14.73 -18.19
CA ASN A 237 -2.05 14.26 -18.26
C ASN A 237 -1.64 13.95 -16.82
N GLN A 238 -1.86 12.72 -16.38
CA GLN A 238 -1.25 12.24 -15.15
C GLN A 238 0.26 12.35 -15.39
N LYS A 239 0.85 13.38 -14.84
CA LYS A 239 2.24 13.34 -14.44
C LYS A 239 2.32 12.27 -13.34
N ILE A 240 2.35 11.01 -13.77
CA ILE A 240 2.80 9.92 -12.91
C ILE A 240 4.19 10.36 -12.47
N ALA A 241 4.38 10.49 -11.17
CA ALA A 241 5.58 11.03 -10.55
C ALA A 241 6.85 10.59 -11.32
N GLY A 242 7.36 11.45 -12.22
CA GLY A 242 8.63 11.27 -12.92
C GLY A 242 8.67 10.29 -14.10
N ILE A 243 7.57 9.62 -14.50
CA ILE A 243 7.60 8.71 -15.65
C ILE A 243 6.91 9.36 -16.86
N THR A 244 7.71 10.04 -17.69
CA THR A 244 7.28 10.42 -19.03
C THR A 244 7.54 9.23 -19.96
N PHE A 245 6.51 8.45 -20.30
CA PHE A 245 6.58 7.53 -21.44
C PHE A 245 6.61 8.34 -22.73
N SER A 246 7.80 8.65 -23.22
CA SER A 246 7.98 9.19 -24.56
C SER A 246 7.87 8.04 -25.57
N SER A 247 6.71 7.90 -26.18
CA SER A 247 6.51 7.08 -27.39
C SER A 247 7.11 7.77 -28.60
N ARG A 248 8.43 8.01 -28.63
CA ARG A 248 9.13 8.30 -29.88
C ARG A 248 9.59 6.98 -30.47
N GLY A 249 8.80 6.49 -31.42
CA GLY A 249 9.24 5.49 -32.37
C GLY A 249 10.53 5.95 -33.03
N SER A 250 11.61 5.21 -32.79
CA SER A 250 12.88 5.37 -33.48
C SER A 250 12.70 5.06 -34.96
N ARG A 251 12.49 6.10 -35.78
CA ARG A 251 12.79 6.00 -37.22
C ARG A 251 14.31 5.93 -37.34
N LEU A 252 14.81 4.78 -37.66
CA LEU A 252 16.15 4.59 -38.18
C LEU A 252 16.28 5.36 -39.52
N SER A 253 16.89 6.53 -39.49
CA SER A 253 17.36 7.23 -40.69
C SER A 253 18.59 6.51 -41.21
N ARG A 254 18.47 5.95 -42.41
CA ARG A 254 19.60 5.43 -43.21
C ARG A 254 20.62 6.55 -43.44
N PRO A 255 21.93 6.29 -43.32
CA PRO A 255 22.93 7.23 -43.75
C PRO A 255 22.95 7.29 -45.27
N SER A 256 22.84 8.50 -45.81
CA SER A 256 23.05 8.82 -47.22
C SER A 256 24.52 8.56 -47.61
N ARG A 257 24.71 7.78 -48.67
CA ARG A 257 26.01 7.63 -49.35
C ARG A 257 26.40 9.00 -49.93
N GLY A 258 27.44 9.60 -49.38
CA GLY A 258 28.15 10.69 -49.99
C GLY A 258 29.11 10.14 -51.03
N SER A 259 28.96 10.61 -52.26
CA SER A 259 29.91 10.49 -53.37
C SER A 259 31.12 11.34 -53.09
N LEU A 260 32.30 10.73 -53.29
CA LEU A 260 33.60 11.40 -53.39
C LEU A 260 33.86 11.81 -54.85
N PRO A 261 34.57 12.93 -55.07
CA PRO A 261 35.34 13.11 -56.29
C PRO A 261 36.71 12.45 -56.19
#